data_f362b58ed4735147b11ba2cd18c9c2d5
#
_entry.id   f362b58ed4735147b11ba2cd18c9c2d5
#
_cell.length_a   1.000
_cell.length_b   1.000
_cell.length_c   1.000
_cell.angle_alpha   90.00
_cell.angle_beta   90.00
_cell.angle_gamma   90.00
#
_symmetry.space_group_name_H-M   'P 1'
#
loop_
_entity.id
_entity.type
_entity.pdbx_description
1 polymer ?
#
loop_
_entity_poly.entity_id
_entity_poly.type
_entity_poly.pdbx_seq_one_letter_code
_entity_poly.pdbx_strand_id
1 'polypeptide(L)'
;KITLQDNVTFSSGRAMDAEAVKQCLEHLLANHDRAAADTKIDSMEADGQVLTIHTSEPKPALLNYLGDPYGCIIDVDAGFDDGIVAGTGPYIATDCQSGDHLTLVKNENYWNGTPHIDELTIKTITDGNTLANALLSGEVQAAYGMAYESYPMFENDNFTFSQISTSRCFFLKMNFNEGSVCTDPAVRKAIAMGIDKEGFVENLLEGNGYPANGTFPAGSAFGGDKV
;
A
#
# COMPACT_ATOMS: atom_id res chain seq x y z
N LYS A 1 -5.24 -24.63 1.94
CA LYS A 1 -4.45 -24.83 3.19
C LYS A 1 -3.18 -24.00 3.12
N ILE A 2 -2.88 -23.31 4.20
CA ILE A 2 -1.68 -22.48 4.37
C ILE A 2 -0.96 -23.02 5.60
N THR A 3 0.34 -23.30 5.47
CA THR A 3 1.21 -23.61 6.62
C THR A 3 1.91 -22.32 7.01
N LEU A 4 1.73 -21.89 8.25
CA LEU A 4 2.32 -20.68 8.78
C LEU A 4 3.80 -20.90 9.13
N GLN A 5 4.56 -19.81 9.16
CA GLN A 5 5.95 -19.81 9.61
C GLN A 5 6.02 -20.15 11.10
N ASP A 6 6.90 -21.07 11.47
CA ASP A 6 7.17 -21.42 12.86
C ASP A 6 7.97 -20.31 13.59
N ASN A 7 7.87 -20.28 14.91
CA ASN A 7 8.63 -19.38 15.79
C ASN A 7 8.38 -17.88 15.54
N VAL A 8 7.21 -17.53 15.04
CA VAL A 8 6.77 -16.15 14.91
C VAL A 8 5.99 -15.74 16.17
N THR A 9 6.30 -14.57 16.72
CA THR A 9 5.58 -13.98 17.84
C THR A 9 5.10 -12.59 17.47
N PHE A 10 3.92 -12.23 17.96
CA PHE A 10 3.46 -10.84 17.94
C PHE A 10 4.27 -9.97 18.88
N SER A 11 4.26 -8.67 18.68
CA SER A 11 4.89 -7.71 19.59
C SER A 11 4.25 -7.71 20.99
N SER A 12 3.06 -8.26 21.15
CA SER A 12 2.43 -8.55 22.45
C SER A 12 3.11 -9.70 23.24
N GLY A 13 3.96 -10.49 22.56
CA GLY A 13 4.57 -11.71 23.10
C GLY A 13 3.78 -12.99 22.87
N ARG A 14 2.56 -12.91 22.31
CA ARG A 14 1.77 -14.09 21.93
C ARG A 14 2.38 -14.79 20.73
N ALA A 15 2.41 -16.11 20.72
CA ALA A 15 2.81 -16.90 19.55
C ALA A 15 1.78 -16.74 18.42
N MET A 16 2.26 -16.61 17.18
CA MET A 16 1.42 -16.60 15.98
C MET A 16 1.20 -18.04 15.51
N ASP A 17 0.08 -18.62 15.86
CA ASP A 17 -0.42 -19.89 15.37
C ASP A 17 -1.62 -19.71 14.42
N ALA A 18 -2.14 -20.81 13.87
CA ALA A 18 -3.28 -20.74 12.95
C ALA A 18 -4.57 -20.24 13.62
N GLU A 19 -4.73 -20.43 14.92
CA GLU A 19 -5.90 -19.89 15.65
C GLU A 19 -5.81 -18.36 15.79
N ALA A 20 -4.62 -17.81 16.09
CA ALA A 20 -4.43 -16.36 16.15
C ALA A 20 -4.66 -15.70 14.78
N VAL A 21 -4.17 -16.30 13.69
CA VAL A 21 -4.40 -15.81 12.34
C VAL A 21 -5.87 -15.89 11.96
N LYS A 22 -6.55 -16.98 12.29
CA LYS A 22 -8.00 -17.15 12.09
C LYS A 22 -8.78 -16.05 12.79
N GLN A 23 -8.51 -15.81 14.07
CA GLN A 23 -9.16 -14.74 14.86
C GLN A 23 -8.96 -13.36 14.22
N CYS A 24 -7.74 -13.07 13.74
CA CYS A 24 -7.45 -11.82 13.03
C CYS A 24 -8.28 -11.69 11.75
N LEU A 25 -8.34 -12.74 10.93
CA LEU A 25 -9.13 -12.72 9.70
C LEU A 25 -10.63 -12.67 9.96
N GLU A 26 -11.15 -13.34 10.98
CA GLU A 26 -12.56 -13.23 11.41
C GLU A 26 -12.89 -11.80 11.84
N HIS A 27 -12.00 -11.17 12.60
CA HIS A 27 -12.15 -9.76 12.96
C HIS A 27 -12.15 -8.85 11.72
N LEU A 28 -11.24 -9.08 10.78
CA LEU A 28 -11.18 -8.36 9.50
C LEU A 28 -12.50 -8.48 8.73
N LEU A 29 -13.01 -9.70 8.55
CA LEU A 29 -14.24 -9.96 7.80
C LEU A 29 -15.48 -9.34 8.44
N ALA A 30 -15.50 -9.25 9.78
CA ALA A 30 -16.60 -8.63 10.52
C ALA A 30 -16.60 -7.09 10.44
N ASN A 31 -15.45 -6.46 10.17
CA ASN A 31 -15.29 -5.01 10.28
C ASN A 31 -14.89 -4.32 8.96
N HIS A 32 -14.66 -5.09 7.87
CA HIS A 32 -14.16 -4.55 6.61
C HIS A 32 -14.89 -5.15 5.39
N ASP A 33 -15.93 -4.47 4.93
CA ASP A 33 -16.83 -4.94 3.85
C ASP A 33 -16.08 -5.32 2.56
N ARG A 34 -15.06 -4.55 2.18
CA ARG A 34 -14.27 -4.84 0.99
C ARG A 34 -13.48 -6.14 1.12
N ALA A 35 -12.88 -6.41 2.27
CA ALA A 35 -12.16 -7.66 2.50
C ALA A 35 -13.08 -8.88 2.38
N ALA A 36 -14.28 -8.80 2.95
CA ALA A 36 -15.29 -9.85 2.85
C ALA A 36 -15.74 -10.06 1.38
N ALA A 37 -15.96 -8.97 0.63
CA ALA A 37 -16.34 -9.03 -0.78
C ALA A 37 -15.23 -9.60 -1.68
N ASP A 38 -13.98 -9.21 -1.45
CA ASP A 38 -12.82 -9.60 -2.25
C ASP A 38 -12.40 -11.05 -1.98
N THR A 39 -12.35 -11.48 -0.73
CA THR A 39 -11.84 -12.81 -0.35
C THR A 39 -12.86 -13.92 -0.48
N LYS A 40 -14.16 -13.61 -0.25
CA LYS A 40 -15.25 -14.61 -0.22
C LYS A 40 -14.97 -15.76 0.74
N ILE A 41 -14.27 -15.50 1.82
CA ILE A 41 -14.05 -16.49 2.88
C ILE A 41 -15.38 -16.82 3.54
N ASP A 42 -15.70 -18.10 3.62
CA ASP A 42 -16.93 -18.66 4.23
C ASP A 42 -16.65 -19.23 5.61
N SER A 43 -15.57 -20.03 5.74
CA SER A 43 -15.17 -20.61 7.01
C SER A 43 -13.66 -20.86 7.07
N MET A 44 -13.13 -21.00 8.28
CA MET A 44 -11.74 -21.28 8.53
C MET A 44 -11.57 -22.31 9.64
N GLU A 45 -10.60 -23.21 9.46
CA GLU A 45 -10.21 -24.21 10.45
C GLU A 45 -8.72 -24.03 10.77
N ALA A 46 -8.39 -24.05 12.07
CA ALA A 46 -7.02 -23.94 12.57
C ALA A 46 -6.60 -25.26 13.23
N ASP A 47 -5.40 -25.74 12.87
CA ASP A 47 -4.78 -26.92 13.47
C ASP A 47 -3.26 -26.67 13.59
N GLY A 48 -2.81 -26.33 14.79
CA GLY A 48 -1.41 -25.94 15.06
C GLY A 48 -0.98 -24.75 14.18
N GLN A 49 -0.07 -25.00 13.25
CA GLN A 49 0.40 -24.01 12.27
C GLN A 49 -0.30 -24.10 10.90
N VAL A 50 -1.34 -24.89 10.78
CA VAL A 50 -2.05 -25.07 9.52
C VAL A 50 -3.41 -24.35 9.56
N LEU A 51 -3.59 -23.35 8.72
CA LEU A 51 -4.86 -22.68 8.48
C LEU A 51 -5.50 -23.23 7.21
N THR A 52 -6.72 -23.76 7.32
CA THR A 52 -7.55 -24.16 6.18
C THR A 52 -8.62 -23.10 5.97
N ILE A 53 -8.66 -22.50 4.79
CA ILE A 53 -9.64 -21.49 4.42
C ILE A 53 -10.58 -22.10 3.38
N HIS A 54 -11.88 -21.96 3.60
CA HIS A 54 -12.93 -22.31 2.65
C HIS A 54 -13.55 -21.03 2.11
N THR A 55 -13.75 -20.98 0.80
CA THR A 55 -14.36 -19.84 0.11
C THR A 55 -15.69 -20.26 -0.50
N SER A 56 -16.70 -19.38 -0.52
CA SER A 56 -18.03 -19.63 -1.08
C SER A 56 -18.02 -19.82 -2.60
N GLU A 57 -16.94 -19.43 -3.28
CA GLU A 57 -16.71 -19.60 -4.72
C GLU A 57 -15.21 -19.76 -5.00
N PRO A 58 -14.78 -20.32 -6.15
CA PRO A 58 -13.36 -20.42 -6.49
C PRO A 58 -12.67 -19.05 -6.50
N LYS A 59 -11.62 -18.88 -5.68
CA LYS A 59 -10.86 -17.64 -5.54
C LYS A 59 -9.35 -17.88 -5.77
N PRO A 60 -8.90 -18.05 -7.01
CA PRO A 60 -7.49 -18.33 -7.31
C PRO A 60 -6.55 -17.19 -6.87
N ALA A 61 -7.05 -15.96 -6.78
CA ALA A 61 -6.29 -14.78 -6.34
C ALA A 61 -6.41 -14.51 -4.82
N LEU A 62 -6.90 -15.46 -4.01
CA LEU A 62 -7.11 -15.26 -2.56
C LEU A 62 -5.87 -14.72 -1.85
N LEU A 63 -4.69 -15.29 -2.13
CA LEU A 63 -3.45 -14.84 -1.49
C LEU A 63 -3.06 -13.41 -1.88
N ASN A 64 -3.40 -12.97 -3.10
CA ASN A 64 -3.17 -11.58 -3.51
C ASN A 64 -4.09 -10.62 -2.74
N TYR A 65 -5.33 -11.01 -2.49
CA TYR A 65 -6.23 -10.21 -1.65
C TYR A 65 -5.77 -10.15 -0.21
N LEU A 66 -5.29 -11.26 0.36
CA LEU A 66 -4.72 -11.27 1.72
C LEU A 66 -3.38 -10.52 1.81
N GLY A 67 -2.71 -10.25 0.68
CA GLY A 67 -1.53 -9.40 0.59
C GLY A 67 -1.83 -7.90 0.50
N ASP A 68 -3.10 -7.48 0.40
CA ASP A 68 -3.52 -6.07 0.49
C ASP A 68 -3.27 -5.56 1.93
N PRO A 69 -3.01 -4.26 2.17
CA PRO A 69 -2.79 -3.70 3.51
C PRO A 69 -3.84 -4.07 4.56
N TYR A 70 -5.09 -4.29 4.19
CA TYR A 70 -6.10 -4.76 5.13
C TYR A 70 -5.87 -6.20 5.64
N GLY A 71 -5.09 -6.99 4.91
CA GLY A 71 -4.77 -8.38 5.28
C GLY A 71 -3.61 -8.52 6.27
N CYS A 72 -3.11 -7.43 6.86
CA CYS A 72 -2.08 -7.48 7.89
C CYS A 72 -2.55 -8.31 9.09
N ILE A 73 -1.72 -9.27 9.51
CA ILE A 73 -2.01 -10.13 10.65
C ILE A 73 -1.58 -9.45 11.94
N ILE A 74 -2.53 -9.26 12.84
CA ILE A 74 -2.37 -8.62 14.15
C ILE A 74 -2.91 -9.51 15.27
N ASP A 75 -2.42 -9.31 16.48
CA ASP A 75 -2.98 -9.95 17.68
C ASP A 75 -4.21 -9.17 18.14
N VAL A 76 -5.41 -9.67 17.81
CA VAL A 76 -6.67 -9.02 18.19
C VAL A 76 -6.96 -9.08 19.69
N ASP A 77 -6.36 -10.05 20.39
CA ASP A 77 -6.53 -10.17 21.85
C ASP A 77 -5.72 -9.11 22.62
N ALA A 78 -4.68 -8.53 21.98
CA ALA A 78 -3.90 -7.44 22.55
C ALA A 78 -4.64 -6.08 22.56
N GLY A 79 -5.74 -5.97 21.82
CA GLY A 79 -6.51 -4.73 21.70
C GLY A 79 -5.97 -3.76 20.64
N PHE A 80 -6.54 -2.56 20.61
CA PHE A 80 -6.30 -1.52 19.59
C PHE A 80 -6.12 -0.16 20.27
N ASP A 81 -5.14 -0.03 21.15
CA ASP A 81 -4.93 1.18 21.93
C ASP A 81 -4.33 2.29 21.07
N ASP A 82 -5.00 3.44 20.99
CA ASP A 82 -4.60 4.65 20.25
C ASP A 82 -4.18 4.41 18.79
N GLY A 83 -4.75 3.38 18.13
CA GLY A 83 -4.42 2.99 16.77
C GLY A 83 -3.13 2.17 16.65
N ILE A 84 -2.52 1.78 17.77
CA ILE A 84 -1.37 0.88 17.81
C ILE A 84 -1.87 -0.56 17.92
N VAL A 85 -1.30 -1.43 17.10
CA VAL A 85 -1.64 -2.85 17.06
C VAL A 85 -0.41 -3.72 17.23
N ALA A 86 -0.57 -4.88 17.86
CA ALA A 86 0.51 -5.86 17.99
C ALA A 86 0.63 -6.68 16.70
N GLY A 87 1.67 -6.46 15.93
CA GLY A 87 1.98 -7.20 14.70
C GLY A 87 3.20 -8.09 14.83
N THR A 88 3.60 -8.72 13.71
CA THR A 88 4.77 -9.63 13.62
C THR A 88 5.92 -9.02 12.82
N GLY A 89 5.87 -7.71 12.56
CA GLY A 89 6.82 -6.99 11.72
C GLY A 89 8.18 -6.72 12.38
N PRO A 90 9.14 -6.18 11.61
CA PRO A 90 10.48 -5.86 12.10
C PRO A 90 10.50 -4.68 13.09
N TYR A 91 9.47 -3.88 13.13
CA TYR A 91 9.33 -2.73 14.02
C TYR A 91 8.01 -2.78 14.78
N ILE A 92 8.03 -2.21 15.98
CA ILE A 92 6.90 -2.10 16.90
C ILE A 92 6.53 -0.63 17.01
N ALA A 93 5.26 -0.29 16.75
CA ALA A 93 4.76 1.07 16.97
C ALA A 93 4.66 1.37 18.47
N THR A 94 5.18 2.53 18.89
CA THR A 94 5.17 2.98 20.28
C THR A 94 4.40 4.27 20.48
N ASP A 95 4.22 5.05 19.40
CA ASP A 95 3.42 6.27 19.39
C ASP A 95 2.87 6.51 18.00
N CYS A 96 1.61 6.94 17.91
CA CYS A 96 0.93 7.19 16.65
C CYS A 96 -0.01 8.39 16.78
N GLN A 97 0.30 9.46 16.07
CA GLN A 97 -0.59 10.60 15.91
C GLN A 97 -1.03 10.71 14.46
N SER A 98 -2.28 10.38 14.21
CA SER A 98 -2.85 10.38 12.84
C SER A 98 -2.64 11.73 12.13
N GLY A 99 -2.05 11.68 10.93
CA GLY A 99 -1.76 12.85 10.11
C GLY A 99 -0.52 13.64 10.53
N ASP A 100 0.20 13.21 11.56
CA ASP A 100 1.42 13.85 12.04
C ASP A 100 2.61 12.89 12.01
N HIS A 101 2.67 11.91 12.92
CA HIS A 101 3.80 11.00 12.98
C HIS A 101 3.46 9.59 13.48
N LEU A 102 4.39 8.67 13.23
CA LEU A 102 4.43 7.32 13.78
C LEU A 102 5.84 7.02 14.26
N THR A 103 5.99 6.70 15.55
CA THR A 103 7.27 6.28 16.15
C THR A 103 7.30 4.75 16.26
N LEU A 104 8.42 4.18 15.82
CA LEU A 104 8.64 2.76 15.73
C LEU A 104 9.98 2.41 16.40
N VAL A 105 10.00 1.37 17.20
CA VAL A 105 11.24 0.77 17.73
C VAL A 105 11.47 -0.59 17.10
N LYS A 106 12.71 -1.03 17.01
CA LYS A 106 13.02 -2.36 16.45
C LYS A 106 12.39 -3.47 17.28
N ASN A 107 11.93 -4.51 16.60
CA ASN A 107 11.45 -5.74 17.21
C ASN A 107 12.64 -6.71 17.37
N GLU A 108 13.17 -6.83 18.57
CA GLU A 108 14.28 -7.74 18.89
C GLU A 108 13.93 -9.22 18.65
N ASN A 109 12.64 -9.56 18.64
CA ASN A 109 12.13 -10.91 18.41
C ASN A 109 11.64 -11.11 16.97
N TYR A 110 12.07 -10.24 16.04
CA TYR A 110 11.64 -10.39 14.65
C TYR A 110 12.15 -11.69 14.05
N TRP A 111 11.25 -12.50 13.54
CA TRP A 111 11.50 -13.87 13.05
C TRP A 111 12.45 -13.95 11.85
N ASN A 112 12.62 -12.88 11.10
CA ASN A 112 13.46 -12.84 9.89
C ASN A 112 14.72 -11.96 10.08
N GLY A 113 15.35 -12.04 11.24
CA GLY A 113 16.60 -11.37 11.55
C GLY A 113 16.42 -10.04 12.27
N THR A 114 17.50 -9.52 12.84
CA THR A 114 17.47 -8.30 13.64
C THR A 114 17.48 -7.06 12.74
N PRO A 115 16.54 -6.12 12.90
CA PRO A 115 16.56 -4.84 12.20
C PRO A 115 17.83 -4.03 12.53
N HIS A 116 18.35 -3.31 11.53
CA HIS A 116 19.59 -2.53 11.68
C HIS A 116 19.38 -1.15 12.31
N ILE A 117 18.17 -0.60 12.23
CA ILE A 117 17.84 0.72 12.78
C ILE A 117 17.09 0.50 14.09
N ASP A 118 17.53 1.16 15.16
CA ASP A 118 16.94 0.97 16.49
C ASP A 118 15.59 1.67 16.61
N GLU A 119 15.45 2.87 16.05
CA GLU A 119 14.24 3.69 16.11
C GLU A 119 13.99 4.40 14.79
N LEU A 120 12.73 4.47 14.37
CA LEU A 120 12.24 5.17 13.19
C LEU A 120 11.10 6.11 13.59
N THR A 121 11.20 7.37 13.18
CA THR A 121 10.06 8.29 13.21
C THR A 121 9.61 8.59 11.79
N ILE A 122 8.39 8.20 11.46
CA ILE A 122 7.77 8.49 10.17
C ILE A 122 6.91 9.74 10.33
N LYS A 123 7.27 10.83 9.66
CA LYS A 123 6.53 12.10 9.67
C LYS A 123 5.64 12.22 8.45
N THR A 124 4.42 12.71 8.62
CA THR A 124 3.50 13.02 7.52
C THR A 124 3.70 14.45 7.07
N ILE A 125 4.34 14.66 5.93
CA ILE A 125 4.56 15.99 5.34
C ILE A 125 3.85 16.01 3.98
N THR A 126 2.72 16.70 3.88
CA THR A 126 1.85 16.68 2.68
C THR A 126 2.22 17.72 1.63
N ASP A 127 2.93 18.79 2.01
CA ASP A 127 3.39 19.81 1.09
C ASP A 127 4.77 19.43 0.52
N GLY A 128 4.88 19.39 -0.82
CA GLY A 128 6.10 18.93 -1.52
C GLY A 128 7.32 19.81 -1.27
N ASN A 129 7.15 21.13 -1.17
CA ASN A 129 8.26 22.04 -0.89
C ASN A 129 8.74 21.90 0.55
N THR A 130 7.83 21.73 1.48
CA THR A 130 8.15 21.47 2.90
C THR A 130 8.90 20.16 3.05
N LEU A 131 8.48 19.09 2.33
CA LEU A 131 9.17 17.81 2.33
C LEU A 131 10.59 17.92 1.77
N ALA A 132 10.75 18.62 0.64
CA ALA A 132 12.07 18.88 0.05
C ALA A 132 12.98 19.64 1.00
N ASN A 133 12.49 20.69 1.65
CA ASN A 133 13.27 21.48 2.62
C ASN A 133 13.63 20.68 3.87
N ALA A 134 12.72 19.83 4.38
CA ALA A 134 12.99 18.96 5.52
C ALA A 134 14.13 17.97 5.23
N LEU A 135 14.18 17.42 4.02
CA LEU A 135 15.26 16.53 3.58
C LEU A 135 16.58 17.30 3.38
N LEU A 136 16.56 18.48 2.76
CA LEU A 136 17.74 19.33 2.56
C LEU A 136 18.35 19.82 3.86
N SER A 137 17.53 20.14 4.85
CA SER A 137 17.99 20.60 6.17
C SER A 137 18.47 19.45 7.06
N GLY A 138 18.23 18.19 6.70
CA GLY A 138 18.52 17.03 7.53
C GLY A 138 17.50 16.78 8.65
N GLU A 139 16.37 17.48 8.64
CA GLU A 139 15.26 17.22 9.58
C GLU A 139 14.71 15.80 9.40
N VAL A 140 14.65 15.33 8.14
CA VAL A 140 14.38 13.92 7.80
C VAL A 140 15.57 13.37 7.00
N GLN A 141 15.89 12.09 7.19
CA GLN A 141 17.01 11.40 6.54
C GLN A 141 16.58 10.64 5.27
N ALA A 142 15.29 10.42 5.10
CA ALA A 142 14.71 9.81 3.91
C ALA A 142 13.35 10.43 3.61
N ALA A 143 13.00 10.54 2.34
CA ALA A 143 11.70 11.02 1.90
C ALA A 143 11.12 10.09 0.85
N TYR A 144 9.82 9.86 0.89
CA TYR A 144 9.07 9.06 -0.07
C TYR A 144 7.97 9.91 -0.71
N GLY A 145 7.76 9.71 -2.02
CA GLY A 145 6.71 10.44 -2.75
C GLY A 145 7.05 11.91 -3.01
N MET A 146 8.34 12.20 -3.20
CA MET A 146 8.83 13.52 -3.58
C MET A 146 8.14 14.01 -4.86
N ALA A 147 7.84 15.31 -4.92
CA ALA A 147 7.29 15.94 -6.11
C ALA A 147 8.36 15.99 -7.25
N TYR A 148 7.94 15.76 -8.50
CA TYR A 148 8.84 15.67 -9.63
C TYR A 148 9.71 16.92 -9.82
N GLU A 149 9.14 18.09 -9.65
CA GLU A 149 9.83 19.38 -9.73
C GLU A 149 10.96 19.55 -8.70
N SER A 150 10.98 18.74 -7.66
CA SER A 150 12.04 18.77 -6.63
C SER A 150 13.20 17.83 -6.96
N TYR A 151 13.07 16.91 -7.91
CA TYR A 151 14.08 15.89 -8.21
C TYR A 151 15.47 16.46 -8.50
N PRO A 152 15.63 17.53 -9.33
CA PRO A 152 16.95 18.10 -9.65
C PRO A 152 17.72 18.59 -8.41
N MET A 153 17.05 18.88 -7.28
CA MET A 153 17.70 19.31 -6.05
C MET A 153 18.46 18.17 -5.37
N PHE A 154 18.11 16.92 -5.66
CA PHE A 154 18.60 15.71 -5.01
C PHE A 154 19.46 14.83 -5.93
N GLU A 155 19.56 15.15 -7.20
CA GLU A 155 20.42 14.47 -8.19
C GLU A 155 21.87 14.93 -8.05
N ASN A 156 22.49 14.66 -6.90
CA ASN A 156 23.86 15.01 -6.60
C ASN A 156 24.50 14.02 -5.62
N ASP A 157 25.81 14.10 -5.41
CA ASP A 157 26.58 13.15 -4.59
C ASP A 157 26.22 13.12 -3.08
N ASN A 158 25.41 14.06 -2.60
CA ASN A 158 25.00 14.09 -1.20
C ASN A 158 23.75 13.25 -0.91
N PHE A 159 23.04 12.82 -1.94
CA PHE A 159 21.80 12.06 -1.82
C PHE A 159 21.85 10.78 -2.66
N THR A 160 21.25 9.72 -2.13
CA THR A 160 20.92 8.55 -2.93
C THR A 160 19.49 8.70 -3.43
N PHE A 161 19.35 8.86 -4.74
CA PHE A 161 18.06 8.99 -5.38
C PHE A 161 17.65 7.67 -6.03
N SER A 162 16.42 7.20 -5.73
CA SER A 162 15.87 5.99 -6.33
C SER A 162 14.51 6.27 -6.94
N GLN A 163 14.38 5.97 -8.22
CA GLN A 163 13.15 6.08 -8.97
C GLN A 163 12.84 4.74 -9.63
N ILE A 164 11.58 4.32 -9.54
CA ILE A 164 11.10 3.08 -10.15
C ILE A 164 9.80 3.31 -10.89
N SER A 165 9.69 2.75 -12.09
CA SER A 165 8.44 2.71 -12.85
C SER A 165 7.44 1.80 -12.13
N THR A 166 6.24 2.30 -11.90
CA THR A 166 5.15 1.57 -11.25
C THR A 166 4.03 1.27 -12.24
N SER A 167 3.03 0.51 -11.80
CA SER A 167 1.79 0.29 -12.55
C SER A 167 0.78 1.45 -12.42
N ARG A 168 1.18 2.59 -11.85
CA ARG A 168 0.29 3.75 -11.68
C ARG A 168 0.00 4.39 -13.05
N CYS A 169 -1.29 4.56 -13.36
CA CYS A 169 -1.75 5.34 -14.48
C CYS A 169 -2.59 6.52 -13.99
N PHE A 170 -2.36 7.71 -14.51
CA PHE A 170 -3.25 8.85 -14.34
C PHE A 170 -4.31 8.82 -15.44
N PHE A 171 -5.57 8.95 -15.07
CA PHE A 171 -6.68 8.96 -16.02
C PHE A 171 -7.80 9.88 -15.57
N LEU A 172 -8.56 10.37 -16.55
CA LEU A 172 -9.75 11.16 -16.31
C LEU A 172 -10.96 10.21 -16.21
N LYS A 173 -11.59 10.15 -15.04
CA LYS A 173 -12.83 9.41 -14.83
C LYS A 173 -14.01 10.30 -15.14
N MET A 174 -14.79 9.93 -16.14
CA MET A 174 -15.97 10.67 -16.58
C MET A 174 -17.23 10.22 -15.83
N ASN A 175 -18.12 11.17 -15.54
CA ASN A 175 -19.43 10.88 -14.94
C ASN A 175 -20.40 10.36 -16.01
N PHE A 176 -20.97 9.16 -15.78
CA PHE A 176 -21.97 8.53 -16.66
C PHE A 176 -23.41 8.59 -16.12
N ASN A 177 -23.66 9.30 -15.02
CA ASN A 177 -25.01 9.41 -14.48
C ASN A 177 -25.93 10.14 -15.44
N GLU A 178 -27.23 9.88 -15.34
CA GLU A 178 -28.26 10.53 -16.10
C GLU A 178 -28.15 12.08 -15.97
N GLY A 179 -28.28 12.78 -17.10
CA GLY A 179 -28.12 14.25 -17.17
C GLY A 179 -26.66 14.73 -17.33
N SER A 180 -25.66 13.84 -17.25
CA SER A 180 -24.27 14.21 -17.54
C SER A 180 -24.03 14.30 -19.05
N VAL A 181 -23.34 15.36 -19.50
CA VAL A 181 -22.90 15.50 -20.90
C VAL A 181 -21.97 14.38 -21.35
N CYS A 182 -21.29 13.71 -20.40
CA CYS A 182 -20.40 12.60 -20.69
C CYS A 182 -21.12 11.28 -21.00
N THR A 183 -22.45 11.22 -20.94
CA THR A 183 -23.22 10.10 -21.46
C THR A 183 -23.12 10.00 -22.99
N ASP A 184 -22.91 11.15 -23.69
CA ASP A 184 -22.68 11.19 -25.13
C ASP A 184 -21.24 10.72 -25.48
N PRO A 185 -21.07 9.67 -26.29
CA PRO A 185 -19.76 9.23 -26.75
C PRO A 185 -18.97 10.28 -27.53
N ALA A 186 -19.65 11.18 -28.26
CA ALA A 186 -19.00 12.24 -29.03
C ALA A 186 -18.31 13.26 -28.11
N VAL A 187 -18.95 13.58 -26.97
CA VAL A 187 -18.38 14.48 -25.95
C VAL A 187 -17.12 13.83 -25.33
N ARG A 188 -17.19 12.55 -24.96
CA ARG A 188 -16.03 11.83 -24.40
C ARG A 188 -14.86 11.79 -25.40
N LYS A 189 -15.15 11.53 -26.67
CA LYS A 189 -14.14 11.51 -27.72
C LYS A 189 -13.51 12.90 -27.92
N ALA A 190 -14.30 13.96 -27.92
CA ALA A 190 -13.81 15.34 -28.03
C ALA A 190 -12.88 15.70 -26.85
N ILE A 191 -13.25 15.35 -25.62
CA ILE A 191 -12.41 15.52 -24.43
C ILE A 191 -11.08 14.78 -24.60
N ALA A 192 -11.14 13.49 -24.99
CA ALA A 192 -9.94 12.67 -25.14
C ALA A 192 -9.00 13.21 -26.24
N MET A 193 -9.53 13.77 -27.33
CA MET A 193 -8.75 14.40 -28.40
C MET A 193 -8.16 15.76 -28.02
N GLY A 194 -8.74 16.44 -27.05
CA GLY A 194 -8.27 17.74 -26.56
C GLY A 194 -7.16 17.64 -25.50
N ILE A 195 -6.84 16.45 -25.02
CA ILE A 195 -5.78 16.25 -24.01
C ILE A 195 -4.44 16.02 -24.71
N ASP A 196 -3.52 16.97 -24.53
CA ASP A 196 -2.11 16.82 -24.92
C ASP A 196 -1.40 15.96 -23.87
N LYS A 197 -1.30 14.66 -24.14
CA LYS A 197 -0.67 13.70 -23.24
C LYS A 197 0.85 13.85 -23.19
N GLU A 198 1.46 14.14 -24.32
CA GLU A 198 2.90 14.36 -24.46
C GLU A 198 3.30 15.61 -23.66
N GLY A 199 2.61 16.73 -23.88
CA GLY A 199 2.84 17.97 -23.13
C GLY A 199 2.58 17.81 -21.63
N PHE A 200 1.63 16.96 -21.23
CA PHE A 200 1.40 16.63 -19.83
C PHE A 200 2.62 15.92 -19.22
N VAL A 201 3.17 14.91 -19.91
CA VAL A 201 4.36 14.19 -19.45
C VAL A 201 5.58 15.10 -19.39
N GLU A 202 5.82 15.89 -20.43
CA GLU A 202 6.99 16.76 -20.50
C GLU A 202 6.95 17.91 -19.47
N ASN A 203 5.82 18.59 -19.35
CA ASN A 203 5.74 19.84 -18.58
C ASN A 203 5.19 19.70 -17.16
N LEU A 204 4.40 18.66 -16.85
CA LEU A 204 3.83 18.46 -15.52
C LEU A 204 4.49 17.29 -14.78
N LEU A 205 5.00 16.31 -15.50
CA LEU A 205 5.71 15.19 -14.89
C LEU A 205 7.24 15.28 -15.08
N GLU A 206 7.74 16.39 -15.60
CA GLU A 206 9.17 16.60 -15.83
C GLU A 206 9.83 15.42 -16.57
N GLY A 207 9.11 14.82 -17.54
CA GLY A 207 9.55 13.63 -18.26
C GLY A 207 9.44 12.31 -17.47
N ASN A 208 8.93 12.32 -16.25
CA ASN A 208 8.84 11.14 -15.38
C ASN A 208 7.59 10.29 -15.66
N GLY A 209 7.47 9.80 -16.88
CA GLY A 209 6.36 8.99 -17.34
C GLY A 209 6.34 8.80 -18.83
N TYR A 210 5.21 8.29 -19.33
CA TYR A 210 4.96 8.18 -20.77
C TYR A 210 3.46 8.34 -21.07
N PRO A 211 3.09 8.81 -22.28
CA PRO A 211 1.69 8.95 -22.69
C PRO A 211 0.97 7.60 -22.66
N ALA A 212 -0.07 7.49 -21.85
CA ALA A 212 -0.82 6.25 -21.69
C ALA A 212 -1.80 6.04 -22.87
N ASN A 213 -1.84 4.82 -23.41
CA ASN A 213 -2.79 4.40 -24.44
C ASN A 213 -3.98 3.62 -23.86
N GLY A 214 -3.96 3.31 -22.57
CA GLY A 214 -5.02 2.59 -21.86
C GLY A 214 -4.86 2.70 -20.35
N THR A 215 -5.73 2.01 -19.62
CA THR A 215 -5.76 2.02 -18.15
C THR A 215 -4.57 1.28 -17.53
N PHE A 216 -3.97 0.36 -18.26
CA PHE A 216 -2.85 -0.44 -17.81
C PHE A 216 -1.55 0.02 -18.48
N PRO A 217 -0.42 0.02 -17.76
CA PRO A 217 0.88 0.37 -18.33
C PRO A 217 1.26 -0.51 -19.52
N ALA A 218 1.99 0.04 -20.46
CA ALA A 218 2.62 -0.73 -21.51
C ALA A 218 3.52 -1.82 -20.91
N GLY A 219 3.56 -3.00 -21.55
CA GLY A 219 4.35 -4.14 -21.06
C GLY A 219 3.70 -4.98 -19.97
N SER A 220 2.61 -4.52 -19.33
CA SER A 220 1.81 -5.38 -18.45
C SER A 220 1.04 -6.44 -19.24
N ALA A 221 0.53 -7.49 -18.57
CA ALA A 221 -0.26 -8.55 -19.21
C ALA A 221 -1.49 -8.01 -19.97
N PHE A 222 -2.03 -6.89 -19.50
CA PHE A 222 -3.19 -6.19 -20.07
C PHE A 222 -2.85 -4.77 -20.54
N GLY A 223 -1.57 -4.51 -20.88
CA GLY A 223 -1.08 -3.19 -21.20
C GLY A 223 -1.72 -2.55 -22.44
N GLY A 224 -1.66 -1.22 -22.51
CA GLY A 224 -2.26 -0.43 -23.57
C GLY A 224 -1.65 -0.65 -24.96
N ASP A 225 -0.49 -1.30 -25.04
CA ASP A 225 0.14 -1.75 -26.29
C ASP A 225 -0.55 -2.97 -26.92
N LYS A 226 -1.51 -3.57 -26.22
CA LYS A 226 -2.24 -4.78 -26.64
C LYS A 226 -3.72 -4.52 -26.96
N VAL A 227 -4.15 -3.28 -26.95
CA VAL A 227 -5.54 -2.86 -27.21
C VAL A 227 -5.64 -2.19 -28.58
#